data_5f48bc17af874995678b55e276cb21cb
#
_entry.id   5f48bc17af874995678b55e276cb21cb
#
_cell.length_a   1.000
_cell.length_b   1.000
_cell.length_c   1.000
_cell.angle_alpha   90.00
_cell.angle_beta   90.00
_cell.angle_gamma   90.00
#
_symmetry.space_group_name_H-M   'P 1'
#
loop_
_entity.id
_entity.type
_entity.pdbx_description
1 polymer ?
#
loop_
_entity_poly.entity_id
_entity_poly.type
_entity_poly.pdbx_seq_one_letter_code
_entity_poly.pdbx_strand_id
1 'polypeptide(L)'
;MRIAIVKLSALGDIVHAMVALQFIKAQFGDIEIDWIVEERFAGLLQANPDISQILSVNIKALKKNKLMLFQELKKIRAYAKNNYDLVIDAQGLIKSAVTAKLLGKRIAGFDENSIREKTASRLYDIKIACAYDENTIDRNATVLSAPLGFTITHDEILTKKPFLFVENASQELDGYFPSKLNTVMFVIGSTWASRNYPVEKFVKIAQALPDNCVVLWGNAQEKANADWMSKQCGNITVLPQMDLNNLKSAVARADLVIGNDTGPTHMAWAANKPSITIFGPTPTSRVYQTAINKAVKSDSIVNPYKLNKQDFSIRTIDEHEIIDQAKYLLSKHQEIQHT
;
A
#
# COMPACT_ATOMS: atom_id res chain seq x y z
N MET A 1 -10.84 23.79 -9.65
CA MET A 1 -9.49 23.31 -10.10
C MET A 1 -9.58 21.81 -10.31
N ARG A 2 -9.01 21.30 -11.41
CA ARG A 2 -8.97 19.86 -11.68
C ARG A 2 -7.52 19.38 -11.82
N ILE A 3 -7.14 18.35 -11.06
CA ILE A 3 -5.78 17.78 -11.10
C ILE A 3 -5.82 16.32 -11.49
N ALA A 4 -4.71 15.83 -12.06
CA ALA A 4 -4.48 14.40 -12.27
C ALA A 4 -3.30 13.93 -11.43
N ILE A 5 -3.47 12.83 -10.70
CA ILE A 5 -2.41 12.16 -9.97
C ILE A 5 -1.99 10.91 -10.74
N VAL A 6 -0.72 10.81 -11.11
CA VAL A 6 -0.16 9.63 -11.76
C VAL A 6 0.59 8.80 -10.73
N LYS A 7 -0.03 7.73 -10.24
CA LYS A 7 0.59 6.73 -9.36
C LYS A 7 0.14 5.34 -9.81
N LEU A 8 0.97 4.73 -10.64
CA LEU A 8 0.60 3.53 -11.41
C LEU A 8 0.70 2.23 -10.60
N SER A 9 1.67 2.13 -9.71
CA SER A 9 2.05 0.89 -8.99
C SER A 9 3.11 1.19 -7.90
N ALA A 10 3.44 0.29 -6.95
CA ALA A 10 2.75 -0.96 -6.69
C ALA A 10 1.64 -0.76 -5.64
N LEU A 11 0.97 -1.84 -5.21
CA LEU A 11 -0.17 -1.74 -4.27
C LEU A 11 0.16 -0.89 -3.03
N GLY A 12 1.26 -1.19 -2.33
CA GLY A 12 1.67 -0.44 -1.13
C GLY A 12 2.03 1.02 -1.44
N ASP A 13 2.72 1.29 -2.57
CA ASP A 13 3.07 2.66 -2.96
C ASP A 13 1.84 3.51 -3.30
N ILE A 14 0.77 2.88 -3.83
CA ILE A 14 -0.52 3.55 -4.06
C ILE A 14 -1.18 3.86 -2.73
N VAL A 15 -1.25 2.90 -1.80
CA VAL A 15 -1.77 3.10 -0.44
C VAL A 15 -1.07 4.28 0.25
N HIS A 16 0.27 4.33 0.20
CA HIS A 16 1.03 5.43 0.81
C HIS A 16 0.70 6.79 0.20
N ALA A 17 0.44 6.86 -1.10
CA ALA A 17 0.10 8.12 -1.76
C ALA A 17 -1.35 8.57 -1.49
N MET A 18 -2.27 7.62 -1.29
CA MET A 18 -3.69 7.93 -1.05
C MET A 18 -3.93 8.76 0.20
N VAL A 19 -3.03 8.70 1.19
CA VAL A 19 -3.18 9.48 2.44
C VAL A 19 -3.29 10.98 2.18
N ALA A 20 -2.63 11.48 1.13
CA ALA A 20 -2.62 12.90 0.79
C ALA A 20 -3.99 13.42 0.33
N LEU A 21 -4.88 12.55 -0.19
CA LEU A 21 -6.16 12.95 -0.76
C LEU A 21 -7.03 13.72 0.24
N GLN A 22 -7.19 13.21 1.46
CA GLN A 22 -8.01 13.84 2.49
C GLN A 22 -7.51 15.25 2.85
N PHE A 23 -6.19 15.48 2.86
CA PHE A 23 -5.60 16.77 3.16
C PHE A 23 -5.73 17.73 1.98
N ILE A 24 -5.58 17.26 0.75
CA ILE A 24 -5.83 18.07 -0.47
C ILE A 24 -7.29 18.51 -0.51
N LYS A 25 -8.23 17.61 -0.22
CA LYS A 25 -9.65 17.94 -0.15
C LYS A 25 -9.99 18.89 1.00
N ALA A 26 -9.37 18.72 2.16
CA ALA A 26 -9.54 19.64 3.29
C ALA A 26 -9.06 21.06 2.95
N GLN A 27 -7.97 21.18 2.19
CA GLN A 27 -7.39 22.46 1.80
C GLN A 27 -8.17 23.17 0.67
N PHE A 28 -8.71 22.41 -0.29
CA PHE A 28 -9.25 22.99 -1.53
C PHE A 28 -10.74 22.66 -1.78
N GLY A 29 -11.45 21.99 -0.89
CA GLY A 29 -12.90 21.71 -1.00
C GLY A 29 -13.33 21.13 -2.35
N ASP A 30 -13.59 22.02 -3.32
CA ASP A 30 -14.14 21.71 -4.64
C ASP A 30 -13.11 21.21 -5.68
N ILE A 31 -11.89 20.83 -5.25
CA ILE A 31 -10.91 20.27 -6.18
C ILE A 31 -11.38 18.93 -6.75
N GLU A 32 -11.30 18.77 -8.07
CA GLU A 32 -11.52 17.51 -8.74
C GLU A 32 -10.18 16.77 -8.89
N ILE A 33 -10.13 15.50 -8.45
CA ILE A 33 -8.93 14.69 -8.48
C ILE A 33 -9.20 13.43 -9.32
N ASP A 34 -8.55 13.33 -10.48
CA ASP A 34 -8.53 12.13 -11.28
C ASP A 34 -7.25 11.33 -10.96
N TRP A 35 -7.37 10.01 -10.77
CA TRP A 35 -6.23 9.17 -10.45
C TRP A 35 -5.92 8.20 -11.57
N ILE A 36 -4.71 8.26 -12.11
CA ILE A 36 -4.21 7.36 -13.15
C ILE A 36 -3.46 6.20 -12.51
N VAL A 37 -3.91 4.97 -12.78
CA VAL A 37 -3.44 3.75 -12.13
C VAL A 37 -3.36 2.57 -13.11
N GLU A 38 -2.47 1.63 -12.89
CA GLU A 38 -2.49 0.33 -13.60
C GLU A 38 -3.81 -0.39 -13.30
N GLU A 39 -4.48 -0.91 -14.33
CA GLU A 39 -5.83 -1.51 -14.29
C GLU A 39 -6.01 -2.51 -13.13
N ARG A 40 -5.02 -3.36 -12.88
CA ARG A 40 -5.04 -4.36 -11.80
C ARG A 40 -5.10 -3.76 -10.39
N PHE A 41 -4.85 -2.46 -10.22
CA PHE A 41 -4.89 -1.77 -8.93
C PHE A 41 -6.08 -0.82 -8.81
N ALA A 42 -6.89 -0.66 -9.86
CA ALA A 42 -8.02 0.27 -9.86
C ALA A 42 -9.02 -0.01 -8.72
N GLY A 43 -9.25 -1.29 -8.39
CA GLY A 43 -10.15 -1.71 -7.30
C GLY A 43 -9.73 -1.18 -5.90
N LEU A 44 -8.44 -0.84 -5.71
CA LEU A 44 -7.97 -0.24 -4.47
C LEU A 44 -8.57 1.16 -4.24
N LEU A 45 -8.73 1.92 -5.32
CA LEU A 45 -9.19 3.31 -5.32
C LEU A 45 -10.72 3.43 -5.32
N GLN A 46 -11.45 2.37 -5.66
CA GLN A 46 -12.91 2.36 -5.73
C GLN A 46 -13.54 2.78 -4.40
N ALA A 47 -14.70 3.45 -4.51
CA ALA A 47 -15.47 4.01 -3.40
C ALA A 47 -14.77 5.14 -2.61
N ASN A 48 -13.58 5.59 -3.00
CA ASN A 48 -12.91 6.70 -2.34
C ASN A 48 -13.60 8.02 -2.73
N PRO A 49 -14.21 8.75 -1.77
CA PRO A 49 -15.00 9.96 -2.05
C PRO A 49 -14.14 11.14 -2.51
N ASP A 50 -12.82 11.09 -2.27
CA ASP A 50 -11.89 12.15 -2.65
C ASP A 50 -11.42 12.04 -4.10
N ILE A 51 -11.74 10.95 -4.80
CA ILE A 51 -11.36 10.68 -6.19
C ILE A 51 -12.57 10.93 -7.10
N SER A 52 -12.42 11.87 -8.03
CA SER A 52 -13.48 12.19 -9.00
C SER A 52 -13.58 11.13 -10.11
N GLN A 53 -12.43 10.66 -10.63
CA GLN A 53 -12.39 9.60 -11.63
C GLN A 53 -11.15 8.69 -11.44
N ILE A 54 -11.35 7.38 -11.58
CA ILE A 54 -10.27 6.40 -11.63
C ILE A 54 -9.99 6.07 -13.09
N LEU A 55 -8.83 6.46 -13.58
CA LEU A 55 -8.43 6.33 -14.98
C LEU A 55 -7.42 5.20 -15.12
N SER A 56 -7.91 4.03 -15.48
CA SER A 56 -7.07 2.83 -15.58
C SER A 56 -6.24 2.80 -16.86
N VAL A 57 -4.99 2.36 -16.77
CA VAL A 57 -4.08 2.14 -17.90
C VAL A 57 -3.41 0.77 -17.80
N ASN A 58 -3.00 0.20 -18.93
CA ASN A 58 -2.30 -1.09 -18.96
C ASN A 58 -0.91 -0.95 -19.59
N ILE A 59 -0.01 -0.24 -18.91
CA ILE A 59 1.35 0.01 -19.41
C ILE A 59 2.18 -1.28 -19.46
N LYS A 60 1.90 -2.28 -18.62
CA LYS A 60 2.60 -3.57 -18.67
C LYS A 60 2.36 -4.35 -19.95
N ALA A 61 1.16 -4.27 -20.51
CA ALA A 61 0.82 -4.94 -21.77
C ALA A 61 1.61 -4.37 -22.96
N LEU A 62 2.08 -3.12 -22.86
CA LEU A 62 2.88 -2.46 -23.93
C LEU A 62 4.16 -3.21 -24.28
N LYS A 63 4.73 -3.97 -23.33
CA LYS A 63 5.91 -4.80 -23.58
C LYS A 63 5.62 -6.03 -24.45
N LYS A 64 4.36 -6.41 -24.58
CA LYS A 64 3.94 -7.66 -25.25
C LYS A 64 3.42 -7.45 -26.68
N ASN A 65 2.82 -6.29 -26.99
CA ASN A 65 2.18 -6.06 -28.29
C ASN A 65 2.16 -4.56 -28.64
N LYS A 66 2.71 -4.21 -29.84
CA LYS A 66 2.73 -2.83 -30.38
C LYS A 66 1.32 -2.25 -30.63
N LEU A 67 0.35 -3.09 -30.97
CA LEU A 67 -1.04 -2.64 -31.18
C LEU A 67 -1.66 -2.15 -29.88
N MET A 68 -1.40 -2.84 -28.77
CA MET A 68 -1.84 -2.41 -27.44
C MET A 68 -1.22 -1.06 -27.02
N LEU A 69 0.03 -0.80 -27.43
CA LEU A 69 0.64 0.52 -27.21
C LEU A 69 -0.20 1.64 -27.83
N PHE A 70 -0.62 1.47 -29.07
CA PHE A 70 -1.41 2.50 -29.75
C PHE A 70 -2.77 2.71 -29.08
N GLN A 71 -3.42 1.64 -28.63
CA GLN A 71 -4.70 1.71 -27.92
C GLN A 71 -4.56 2.44 -26.58
N GLU A 72 -3.53 2.11 -25.79
CA GLU A 72 -3.28 2.79 -24.49
C GLU A 72 -2.91 4.26 -24.69
N LEU A 73 -2.10 4.61 -25.69
CA LEU A 73 -1.81 6.01 -26.00
C LEU A 73 -3.06 6.79 -26.41
N LYS A 74 -3.96 6.17 -27.19
CA LYS A 74 -5.25 6.76 -27.55
C LYS A 74 -6.12 6.97 -26.31
N LYS A 75 -6.14 6.01 -25.39
CA LYS A 75 -6.87 6.06 -24.12
C LYS A 75 -6.35 7.20 -23.22
N ILE A 76 -5.02 7.28 -23.03
CA ILE A 76 -4.41 8.37 -22.24
C ILE A 76 -4.70 9.74 -22.85
N ARG A 77 -4.63 9.87 -24.18
CA ARG A 77 -5.00 11.11 -24.86
C ARG A 77 -6.48 11.46 -24.73
N ALA A 78 -7.37 10.46 -24.61
CA ALA A 78 -8.76 10.70 -24.32
C ALA A 78 -8.95 11.28 -22.90
N TYR A 79 -8.18 10.81 -21.93
CA TYR A 79 -8.17 11.35 -20.56
C TYR A 79 -7.67 12.81 -20.52
N ALA A 80 -6.73 13.18 -21.39
CA ALA A 80 -6.24 14.57 -21.49
C ALA A 80 -7.36 15.59 -21.85
N LYS A 81 -8.49 15.14 -22.40
CA LYS A 81 -9.66 16.00 -22.68
C LYS A 81 -10.33 16.54 -21.41
N ASN A 82 -10.01 15.98 -20.23
CA ASN A 82 -10.46 16.50 -18.95
C ASN A 82 -9.86 17.87 -18.59
N ASN A 83 -8.84 18.33 -19.35
CA ASN A 83 -8.21 19.66 -19.22
C ASN A 83 -7.70 19.94 -17.80
N TYR A 84 -6.67 19.20 -17.37
CA TYR A 84 -6.07 19.35 -16.06
C TYR A 84 -5.29 20.66 -15.90
N ASP A 85 -5.56 21.36 -14.80
CA ASP A 85 -4.80 22.55 -14.38
C ASP A 85 -3.37 22.15 -13.96
N LEU A 86 -3.22 20.94 -13.41
CA LEU A 86 -1.94 20.36 -12.97
C LEU A 86 -1.99 18.84 -13.05
N VAL A 87 -0.90 18.24 -13.53
CA VAL A 87 -0.68 16.79 -13.45
C VAL A 87 0.48 16.53 -12.51
N ILE A 88 0.29 15.68 -11.49
CA ILE A 88 1.32 15.36 -10.50
C ILE A 88 1.77 13.92 -10.69
N ASP A 89 3.03 13.70 -11.08
CA ASP A 89 3.64 12.37 -11.13
C ASP A 89 4.24 12.01 -9.76
N ALA A 90 3.47 11.27 -8.97
CA ALA A 90 3.89 10.76 -7.67
C ALA A 90 4.63 9.40 -7.76
N GLN A 91 4.86 8.88 -8.98
CA GLN A 91 5.58 7.63 -9.21
C GLN A 91 7.09 7.84 -9.42
N GLY A 92 7.49 8.87 -10.20
CA GLY A 92 8.88 9.19 -10.46
C GLY A 92 9.62 8.20 -11.36
N LEU A 93 8.95 7.59 -12.35
CA LEU A 93 9.54 6.71 -13.35
C LEU A 93 9.34 7.27 -14.76
N ILE A 94 10.20 6.92 -15.71
CA ILE A 94 10.08 7.38 -17.11
C ILE A 94 8.69 7.10 -17.67
N LYS A 95 8.14 5.91 -17.42
CA LYS A 95 6.80 5.53 -17.90
C LYS A 95 5.69 6.41 -17.33
N SER A 96 5.77 6.77 -16.04
CA SER A 96 4.77 7.63 -15.41
C SER A 96 4.95 9.09 -15.83
N ALA A 97 6.18 9.57 -15.99
CA ALA A 97 6.48 10.90 -16.50
C ALA A 97 5.97 11.10 -17.93
N VAL A 98 6.15 10.09 -18.81
CA VAL A 98 5.59 10.10 -20.17
C VAL A 98 4.04 10.11 -20.11
N THR A 99 3.45 9.29 -19.24
CA THR A 99 1.98 9.30 -19.04
C THR A 99 1.50 10.68 -18.60
N ALA A 100 2.17 11.32 -17.62
CA ALA A 100 1.85 12.66 -17.15
C ALA A 100 1.95 13.70 -18.29
N LYS A 101 3.01 13.60 -19.13
CA LYS A 101 3.22 14.52 -20.28
C LYS A 101 2.14 14.39 -21.36
N LEU A 102 1.54 13.21 -21.49
CA LEU A 102 0.43 12.98 -22.42
C LEU A 102 -0.91 13.49 -21.88
N LEU A 103 -1.05 13.66 -20.55
CA LEU A 103 -2.29 14.10 -19.89
C LEU A 103 -2.44 15.62 -19.84
N GLY A 104 -1.35 16.36 -19.66
CA GLY A 104 -1.42 17.79 -19.47
C GLY A 104 -0.17 18.56 -19.86
N LYS A 105 -0.23 19.88 -19.73
CA LYS A 105 0.87 20.79 -20.09
C LYS A 105 1.71 21.18 -18.90
N ARG A 106 1.13 21.35 -17.71
CA ARG A 106 1.81 21.70 -16.46
C ARG A 106 1.97 20.46 -15.60
N ILE A 107 3.21 20.01 -15.40
CA ILE A 107 3.52 18.73 -14.77
C ILE A 107 4.43 18.97 -13.58
N ALA A 108 4.05 18.42 -12.42
CA ALA A 108 4.86 18.36 -11.22
C ALA A 108 5.36 16.92 -10.97
N GLY A 109 6.50 16.81 -10.34
CA GLY A 109 7.07 15.54 -9.90
C GLY A 109 8.37 15.76 -9.12
N PHE A 110 8.99 14.68 -8.67
CA PHE A 110 10.24 14.74 -7.95
C PHE A 110 11.39 15.30 -8.80
N ASP A 111 12.34 15.99 -8.19
CA ASP A 111 13.56 16.40 -8.83
C ASP A 111 14.50 15.19 -9.12
N GLU A 112 15.60 15.44 -9.80
CA GLU A 112 16.55 14.41 -10.24
C GLU A 112 17.32 13.72 -9.10
N ASN A 113 17.40 14.35 -7.94
CA ASN A 113 18.06 13.79 -6.75
C ASN A 113 17.10 12.98 -5.88
N SER A 114 15.81 13.19 -6.06
CA SER A 114 14.74 12.58 -5.30
C SER A 114 14.15 11.31 -5.93
N ILE A 115 14.58 10.92 -7.14
CA ILE A 115 14.02 9.77 -7.86
C ILE A 115 15.09 8.80 -8.38
N ARG A 116 14.66 7.55 -8.55
CA ARG A 116 15.51 6.49 -9.07
C ARG A 116 15.86 6.67 -10.55
N GLU A 117 14.88 7.05 -11.39
CA GLU A 117 15.04 7.26 -12.83
C GLU A 117 15.19 8.74 -13.13
N LYS A 118 16.39 9.29 -12.86
CA LYS A 118 16.71 10.72 -12.93
C LYS A 118 16.22 11.44 -14.19
N THR A 119 16.22 10.74 -15.33
CA THR A 119 15.78 11.31 -16.61
C THR A 119 14.28 11.66 -16.64
N ALA A 120 13.46 11.05 -15.76
CA ALA A 120 12.04 11.37 -15.65
C ALA A 120 11.82 12.83 -15.23
N SER A 121 12.67 13.37 -14.35
CA SER A 121 12.58 14.76 -13.86
C SER A 121 12.70 15.83 -14.97
N ARG A 122 13.29 15.46 -16.11
CA ARG A 122 13.40 16.38 -17.27
C ARG A 122 12.04 16.66 -17.93
N LEU A 123 11.03 15.85 -17.66
CA LEU A 123 9.66 16.02 -18.18
C LEU A 123 8.78 16.88 -17.27
N TYR A 124 9.26 17.25 -16.07
CA TYR A 124 8.49 18.02 -15.10
C TYR A 124 8.80 19.52 -15.19
N ASP A 125 7.77 20.34 -15.15
CA ASP A 125 7.84 21.80 -15.11
C ASP A 125 8.08 22.29 -13.67
N ILE A 126 7.48 21.58 -12.68
CA ILE A 126 7.63 21.83 -11.25
C ILE A 126 8.37 20.63 -10.63
N LYS A 127 9.53 20.87 -10.07
CA LYS A 127 10.40 19.83 -9.49
C LYS A 127 10.43 19.96 -7.99
N ILE A 128 10.07 18.87 -7.31
CA ILE A 128 9.98 18.81 -5.85
C ILE A 128 11.15 18.04 -5.30
N ALA A 129 11.96 18.70 -4.49
CA ALA A 129 13.07 18.09 -3.75
C ALA A 129 12.52 17.33 -2.51
N CYS A 130 12.95 16.08 -2.36
CA CYS A 130 12.61 15.24 -1.22
C CYS A 130 13.64 14.12 -1.11
N ALA A 131 14.30 13.96 0.04
CA ALA A 131 15.35 12.96 0.19
C ALA A 131 14.86 11.54 -0.16
N TYR A 132 15.68 10.78 -0.89
CA TYR A 132 15.27 9.46 -1.39
C TYR A 132 15.06 8.43 -0.27
N ASP A 133 15.79 8.56 0.84
CA ASP A 133 15.78 7.71 2.02
C ASP A 133 14.80 8.16 3.12
N GLU A 134 14.11 9.28 2.89
CA GLU A 134 13.04 9.75 3.74
C GLU A 134 11.84 8.76 3.76
N ASN A 135 10.98 8.86 4.77
CA ASN A 135 9.80 8.01 4.86
C ASN A 135 8.98 8.08 3.57
N THR A 136 8.63 6.91 3.02
CA THR A 136 7.92 6.82 1.73
C THR A 136 6.56 7.53 1.76
N ILE A 137 5.90 7.58 2.91
CA ILE A 137 4.61 8.26 3.07
C ILE A 137 4.81 9.77 3.03
N ASP A 138 5.81 10.31 3.76
CA ASP A 138 6.15 11.73 3.73
C ASP A 138 6.55 12.19 2.34
N ARG A 139 7.33 11.39 1.62
CA ARG A 139 7.69 11.65 0.23
C ARG A 139 6.46 11.78 -0.69
N ASN A 140 5.48 10.88 -0.53
CA ASN A 140 4.24 10.95 -1.30
C ASN A 140 3.41 12.19 -0.88
N ALA A 141 3.33 12.48 0.41
CA ALA A 141 2.65 13.69 0.91
C ALA A 141 3.28 14.96 0.33
N THR A 142 4.62 15.06 0.37
CA THR A 142 5.38 16.21 -0.15
C THR A 142 5.15 16.42 -1.66
N VAL A 143 5.32 15.37 -2.49
CA VAL A 143 5.17 15.52 -3.94
C VAL A 143 3.73 15.85 -4.35
N LEU A 144 2.74 15.46 -3.56
CA LEU A 144 1.32 15.69 -3.83
C LEU A 144 0.83 17.05 -3.31
N SER A 145 1.42 17.60 -2.24
CA SER A 145 0.98 18.87 -1.63
C SER A 145 1.79 20.09 -2.09
N ALA A 146 3.11 19.97 -2.17
CA ALA A 146 3.99 21.10 -2.49
C ALA A 146 3.67 21.79 -3.84
N PRO A 147 3.34 21.08 -4.93
CA PRO A 147 2.93 21.73 -6.19
C PRO A 147 1.61 22.52 -6.10
N LEU A 148 0.81 22.24 -5.07
CA LEU A 148 -0.45 22.91 -4.77
C LEU A 148 -0.27 24.08 -3.79
N GLY A 149 0.96 24.33 -3.32
CA GLY A 149 1.30 25.47 -2.47
C GLY A 149 1.04 25.26 -0.98
N PHE A 150 0.92 24.01 -0.50
CA PHE A 150 0.79 23.71 0.93
C PHE A 150 1.65 22.50 1.32
N THR A 151 1.79 22.26 2.63
CA THR A 151 2.55 21.14 3.20
C THR A 151 1.62 20.28 4.05
N ILE A 152 1.70 18.97 3.88
CA ILE A 152 1.09 17.99 4.79
C ILE A 152 2.16 17.64 5.83
N THR A 153 1.89 17.92 7.09
CA THR A 153 2.82 17.70 8.20
C THR A 153 2.82 16.25 8.69
N HIS A 154 3.88 15.88 9.40
CA HIS A 154 3.97 14.58 10.07
C HIS A 154 2.80 14.36 11.05
N ASP A 155 2.47 15.36 11.87
CA ASP A 155 1.40 15.27 12.86
C ASP A 155 0.02 15.08 12.23
N GLU A 156 -0.24 15.74 11.10
CA GLU A 156 -1.46 15.49 10.32
C GLU A 156 -1.54 14.06 9.82
N ILE A 157 -0.42 13.48 9.33
CA ILE A 157 -0.40 12.08 8.88
C ILE A 157 -0.64 11.12 10.05
N LEU A 158 -0.10 11.40 11.25
CA LEU A 158 -0.33 10.58 12.44
C LEU A 158 -1.80 10.58 12.88
N THR A 159 -2.52 11.68 12.66
CA THR A 159 -3.93 11.87 13.04
C THR A 159 -4.91 11.67 11.87
N LYS A 160 -4.44 11.14 10.75
CA LYS A 160 -5.25 10.86 9.57
C LYS A 160 -6.50 10.03 9.86
N LYS A 161 -7.56 10.26 9.10
CA LYS A 161 -8.73 9.38 9.08
C LYS A 161 -8.42 8.11 8.26
N PRO A 162 -9.15 7.00 8.47
CA PRO A 162 -9.12 5.86 7.55
C PRO A 162 -9.47 6.31 6.12
N PHE A 163 -8.74 5.81 5.13
CA PHE A 163 -8.91 6.23 3.74
C PHE A 163 -9.01 5.07 2.74
N LEU A 164 -9.28 3.86 3.24
CA LEU A 164 -9.70 2.72 2.42
C LEU A 164 -11.21 2.55 2.55
N PHE A 165 -11.90 2.71 1.43
CA PHE A 165 -13.35 2.64 1.37
C PHE A 165 -13.79 1.36 0.68
N VAL A 166 -14.79 0.69 1.24
CA VAL A 166 -15.32 -0.58 0.75
C VAL A 166 -16.71 -0.34 0.15
N GLU A 167 -16.95 -0.88 -1.02
CA GLU A 167 -18.26 -0.87 -1.66
C GLU A 167 -18.76 -2.30 -1.82
N ASN A 168 -19.97 -2.57 -1.33
CA ASN A 168 -20.64 -3.88 -1.49
C ASN A 168 -19.73 -5.08 -1.16
N ALA A 169 -19.20 -5.11 0.07
CA ALA A 169 -18.34 -6.22 0.50
C ALA A 169 -19.07 -7.57 0.39
N SER A 170 -18.34 -8.59 -0.07
CA SER A 170 -18.89 -9.93 -0.18
C SER A 170 -19.31 -10.50 1.18
N GLN A 171 -20.52 -11.01 1.29
CA GLN A 171 -21.00 -11.73 2.47
C GLN A 171 -20.24 -13.06 2.69
N GLU A 172 -19.60 -13.60 1.67
CA GLU A 172 -18.75 -14.80 1.78
C GLU A 172 -17.63 -14.64 2.82
N LEU A 173 -17.25 -13.40 3.14
CA LEU A 173 -16.25 -13.12 4.15
C LEU A 173 -16.76 -13.22 5.60
N ASP A 174 -18.07 -13.21 5.82
CA ASP A 174 -18.66 -13.13 7.18
C ASP A 174 -18.24 -14.32 8.06
N GLY A 175 -18.15 -15.52 7.48
CA GLY A 175 -17.74 -16.72 8.20
C GLY A 175 -16.28 -16.75 8.65
N TYR A 176 -15.43 -15.88 8.10
CA TYR A 176 -13.98 -15.82 8.43
C TYR A 176 -13.66 -14.85 9.58
N PHE A 177 -14.60 -13.98 9.95
CA PHE A 177 -14.41 -12.92 10.95
C PHE A 177 -15.47 -13.02 12.06
N PRO A 178 -15.34 -14.01 12.98
CA PRO A 178 -16.31 -14.23 14.04
C PRO A 178 -16.29 -13.11 15.07
N SER A 179 -17.47 -12.61 15.48
CA SER A 179 -17.60 -11.49 16.43
C SER A 179 -17.16 -11.80 17.87
N LYS A 180 -16.99 -13.08 18.22
CA LYS A 180 -16.65 -13.50 19.59
C LYS A 180 -15.15 -13.65 19.85
N LEU A 181 -14.34 -13.63 18.82
CA LEU A 181 -12.89 -13.78 18.89
C LEU A 181 -12.24 -12.67 18.07
N ASN A 182 -11.10 -12.17 18.51
CA ASN A 182 -10.31 -11.32 17.62
C ASN A 182 -9.87 -12.12 16.40
N THR A 183 -9.71 -11.41 15.29
CA THR A 183 -9.19 -12.00 14.06
C THR A 183 -7.83 -11.42 13.72
N VAL A 184 -6.81 -12.28 13.73
CA VAL A 184 -5.45 -11.96 13.28
C VAL A 184 -5.29 -12.37 11.83
N MET A 185 -4.99 -11.41 10.95
CA MET A 185 -4.76 -11.68 9.53
C MET A 185 -3.25 -11.79 9.26
N PHE A 186 -2.84 -12.92 8.69
CA PHE A 186 -1.47 -13.13 8.23
C PHE A 186 -1.31 -12.82 6.74
N VAL A 187 -0.32 -11.97 6.41
CA VAL A 187 0.07 -11.61 5.03
C VAL A 187 1.44 -12.24 4.74
N ILE A 188 1.42 -13.48 4.24
CA ILE A 188 2.61 -14.34 4.14
C ILE A 188 3.44 -14.13 2.87
N GLY A 189 2.87 -13.49 1.84
CA GLY A 189 3.52 -13.29 0.55
C GLY A 189 4.17 -11.93 0.38
N SER A 190 5.17 -11.87 -0.50
CA SER A 190 5.71 -10.63 -1.04
C SER A 190 6.32 -10.85 -2.42
N THR A 191 6.76 -9.76 -3.08
CA THR A 191 7.33 -9.82 -4.44
C THR A 191 8.66 -10.55 -4.53
N TRP A 192 9.42 -10.64 -3.44
CA TRP A 192 10.74 -11.28 -3.39
C TRP A 192 10.77 -12.34 -2.31
N ALA A 193 11.36 -13.49 -2.62
CA ALA A 193 11.49 -14.58 -1.65
C ALA A 193 12.24 -14.18 -0.37
N SER A 194 13.23 -13.30 -0.48
CA SER A 194 14.01 -12.79 0.66
C SER A 194 13.23 -11.86 1.60
N ARG A 195 12.03 -11.41 1.21
CA ARG A 195 11.12 -10.62 2.05
C ARG A 195 10.03 -11.47 2.70
N ASN A 196 10.02 -12.77 2.45
CA ASN A 196 9.03 -13.67 3.04
C ASN A 196 9.56 -14.23 4.35
N TYR A 197 8.88 -13.88 5.43
CA TYR A 197 9.08 -14.50 6.73
C TYR A 197 8.65 -15.97 6.68
N PRO A 198 9.37 -16.91 7.35
CA PRO A 198 9.06 -18.32 7.27
C PRO A 198 7.64 -18.66 7.72
N VAL A 199 6.94 -19.47 6.93
CA VAL A 199 5.55 -19.86 7.23
C VAL A 199 5.45 -20.71 8.50
N GLU A 200 6.50 -21.46 8.83
CA GLU A 200 6.61 -22.23 10.08
C GLU A 200 6.59 -21.31 11.31
N LYS A 201 7.17 -20.12 11.18
CA LYS A 201 7.16 -19.11 12.26
C LYS A 201 5.80 -18.44 12.38
N PHE A 202 5.08 -18.19 11.27
CA PHE A 202 3.69 -17.76 11.34
C PHE A 202 2.79 -18.78 12.04
N VAL A 203 3.01 -20.09 11.82
CA VAL A 203 2.30 -21.15 12.54
C VAL A 203 2.56 -21.08 14.04
N LYS A 204 3.81 -20.88 14.47
CA LYS A 204 4.14 -20.72 15.90
C LYS A 204 3.47 -19.48 16.52
N ILE A 205 3.39 -18.37 15.76
CA ILE A 205 2.64 -17.16 16.19
C ILE A 205 1.18 -17.51 16.40
N ALA A 206 0.54 -18.21 15.44
CA ALA A 206 -0.87 -18.60 15.56
C ALA A 206 -1.12 -19.55 16.75
N GLN A 207 -0.21 -20.49 16.99
CA GLN A 207 -0.27 -21.43 18.14
C GLN A 207 -0.17 -20.72 19.50
N ALA A 208 0.52 -19.57 19.55
CA ALA A 208 0.70 -18.78 20.77
C ALA A 208 -0.46 -17.78 21.04
N LEU A 209 -1.36 -17.61 20.06
CA LEU A 209 -2.53 -16.74 20.15
C LEU A 209 -3.82 -17.56 20.22
N PRO A 210 -4.71 -17.28 21.19
CA PRO A 210 -6.00 -18.00 21.30
C PRO A 210 -7.05 -17.52 20.29
N ASP A 211 -6.66 -16.63 19.39
CA ASP A 211 -7.50 -15.88 18.47
C ASP A 211 -7.79 -16.64 17.17
N ASN A 212 -8.80 -16.21 16.43
CA ASN A 212 -9.03 -16.67 15.06
C ASN A 212 -7.94 -16.13 14.15
N CYS A 213 -7.25 -16.98 13.40
CA CYS A 213 -6.19 -16.61 12.48
C CYS A 213 -6.64 -16.86 11.04
N VAL A 214 -6.56 -15.84 10.19
CA VAL A 214 -6.86 -15.98 8.76
C VAL A 214 -5.61 -15.71 7.92
N VAL A 215 -5.41 -16.47 6.85
CA VAL A 215 -4.24 -16.33 5.98
C VAL A 215 -4.64 -15.80 4.62
N LEU A 216 -4.07 -14.66 4.24
CA LEU A 216 -4.20 -14.06 2.92
C LEU A 216 -3.17 -14.65 1.95
N TRP A 217 -3.59 -14.88 0.71
CA TRP A 217 -2.74 -15.34 -0.38
C TRP A 217 -3.10 -14.64 -1.71
N GLY A 218 -2.11 -14.46 -2.60
CA GLY A 218 -2.30 -13.78 -3.88
C GLY A 218 -1.82 -14.60 -5.09
N ASN A 219 -1.19 -15.76 -4.87
CA ASN A 219 -0.72 -16.64 -5.95
C ASN A 219 -0.72 -18.11 -5.50
N ALA A 220 -0.52 -19.04 -6.45
CA ALA A 220 -0.60 -20.47 -6.17
C ALA A 220 0.42 -20.98 -5.13
N GLN A 221 1.63 -20.42 -5.09
CA GLN A 221 2.63 -20.79 -4.09
C GLN A 221 2.22 -20.33 -2.68
N GLU A 222 1.70 -19.12 -2.56
CA GLU A 222 1.17 -18.59 -1.29
C GLU A 222 -0.04 -19.39 -0.83
N LYS A 223 -0.92 -19.82 -1.77
CA LYS A 223 -2.06 -20.70 -1.48
C LYS A 223 -1.59 -22.03 -0.91
N ALA A 224 -0.60 -22.68 -1.53
CA ALA A 224 -0.05 -23.93 -1.04
C ALA A 224 0.55 -23.78 0.36
N ASN A 225 1.26 -22.69 0.63
CA ASN A 225 1.79 -22.34 1.95
C ASN A 225 0.66 -22.14 2.97
N ALA A 226 -0.38 -21.40 2.62
CA ALA A 226 -1.54 -21.17 3.49
C ALA A 226 -2.28 -22.47 3.84
N ASP A 227 -2.47 -23.35 2.83
CA ASP A 227 -3.07 -24.68 3.03
C ASP A 227 -2.22 -25.59 3.92
N TRP A 228 -0.88 -25.46 3.82
CA TRP A 228 0.02 -26.16 4.71
C TRP A 228 -0.12 -25.62 6.15
N MET A 229 -0.14 -24.31 6.34
CA MET A 229 -0.28 -23.68 7.66
C MET A 229 -1.58 -24.10 8.36
N SER A 230 -2.71 -24.13 7.65
CA SER A 230 -4.00 -24.54 8.22
C SER A 230 -4.03 -25.98 8.70
N LYS A 231 -3.20 -26.87 8.12
CA LYS A 231 -3.05 -28.26 8.57
C LYS A 231 -2.17 -28.37 9.83
N GLN A 232 -1.32 -27.38 10.10
CA GLN A 232 -0.43 -27.39 11.27
C GLN A 232 -1.09 -26.79 12.52
N CYS A 233 -2.11 -25.95 12.36
CA CYS A 233 -2.74 -25.27 13.49
C CYS A 233 -4.23 -25.06 13.24
N GLY A 234 -5.09 -25.58 14.13
CA GLY A 234 -6.53 -25.64 13.95
C GLY A 234 -7.27 -24.29 14.03
N ASN A 235 -6.63 -23.23 14.54
CA ASN A 235 -7.17 -21.87 14.54
C ASN A 235 -6.81 -21.08 13.28
N ILE A 236 -6.11 -21.68 12.31
CA ILE A 236 -5.76 -21.04 11.03
C ILE A 236 -6.77 -21.43 9.96
N THR A 237 -7.41 -20.42 9.37
CA THR A 237 -8.32 -20.56 8.22
C THR A 237 -7.75 -19.82 7.00
N VAL A 238 -7.83 -20.46 5.83
CA VAL A 238 -7.34 -19.86 4.58
C VAL A 238 -8.45 -19.05 3.93
N LEU A 239 -8.20 -17.76 3.70
CA LEU A 239 -9.15 -16.88 3.01
C LEU A 239 -9.38 -17.31 1.55
N PRO A 240 -10.56 -17.01 0.97
CA PRO A 240 -10.79 -17.22 -0.45
C PRO A 240 -9.92 -16.29 -1.30
N GLN A 241 -9.85 -16.54 -2.60
CA GLN A 241 -9.27 -15.58 -3.53
C GLN A 241 -10.13 -14.32 -3.58
N MET A 242 -9.51 -13.16 -3.45
CA MET A 242 -10.22 -11.89 -3.35
C MET A 242 -9.75 -10.89 -4.40
N ASP A 243 -10.68 -10.07 -4.87
CA ASP A 243 -10.37 -8.81 -5.52
C ASP A 243 -9.91 -7.76 -4.50
N LEU A 244 -9.51 -6.58 -4.97
CA LEU A 244 -9.00 -5.53 -4.09
C LEU A 244 -10.08 -4.90 -3.20
N ASN A 245 -11.35 -4.93 -3.62
CA ASN A 245 -12.44 -4.41 -2.79
C ASN A 245 -12.72 -5.35 -1.60
N ASN A 246 -12.80 -6.65 -1.85
CA ASN A 246 -12.93 -7.65 -0.78
C ASN A 246 -11.69 -7.70 0.12
N LEU A 247 -10.49 -7.48 -0.42
CA LEU A 247 -9.27 -7.35 0.38
C LEU A 247 -9.33 -6.14 1.33
N LYS A 248 -9.83 -4.98 0.86
CA LYS A 248 -10.09 -3.82 1.75
C LYS A 248 -11.04 -4.19 2.89
N SER A 249 -12.13 -4.90 2.57
CA SER A 249 -13.11 -5.38 3.56
C SER A 249 -12.48 -6.35 4.57
N ALA A 250 -11.69 -7.31 4.10
CA ALA A 250 -11.01 -8.26 4.98
C ALA A 250 -10.04 -7.56 5.94
N VAL A 251 -9.24 -6.62 5.46
CA VAL A 251 -8.34 -5.81 6.30
C VAL A 251 -9.12 -4.97 7.31
N ALA A 252 -10.23 -4.35 6.91
CA ALA A 252 -11.06 -3.54 7.80
C ALA A 252 -11.72 -4.36 8.93
N ARG A 253 -11.96 -5.66 8.70
CA ARG A 253 -12.55 -6.60 9.68
C ARG A 253 -11.51 -7.24 10.61
N ALA A 254 -10.24 -7.24 10.23
CA ALA A 254 -9.19 -7.78 11.07
C ALA A 254 -8.95 -6.88 12.30
N ASP A 255 -8.67 -7.49 13.45
CA ASP A 255 -8.30 -6.79 14.68
C ASP A 255 -6.79 -6.54 14.75
N LEU A 256 -6.01 -7.40 14.07
CA LEU A 256 -4.57 -7.26 13.91
C LEU A 256 -4.13 -7.82 12.55
N VAL A 257 -3.25 -7.11 11.84
CA VAL A 257 -2.62 -7.60 10.62
C VAL A 257 -1.12 -7.82 10.88
N ILE A 258 -0.64 -9.03 10.68
CA ILE A 258 0.79 -9.38 10.80
C ILE A 258 1.28 -9.84 9.43
N GLY A 259 2.30 -9.20 8.88
CA GLY A 259 2.77 -9.61 7.57
C GLY A 259 4.08 -9.02 7.12
N ASN A 260 4.55 -9.53 6.00
CA ASN A 260 5.74 -9.03 5.33
C ASN A 260 5.54 -7.57 4.86
N ASP A 261 6.64 -6.85 4.57
CA ASP A 261 6.62 -5.53 3.93
C ASP A 261 6.00 -5.62 2.53
N THR A 262 4.66 -5.54 2.44
CA THR A 262 3.88 -5.67 1.20
C THR A 262 2.56 -4.89 1.26
N GLY A 263 1.93 -4.69 0.10
CA GLY A 263 0.73 -3.86 -0.03
C GLY A 263 -0.38 -4.15 0.96
N PRO A 264 -0.85 -5.40 1.12
CA PRO A 264 -1.92 -5.71 2.06
C PRO A 264 -1.59 -5.37 3.52
N THR A 265 -0.34 -5.52 3.96
CA THR A 265 0.10 -5.12 5.30
C THR A 265 0.00 -3.60 5.49
N HIS A 266 0.36 -2.81 4.46
CA HIS A 266 0.23 -1.35 4.50
C HIS A 266 -1.23 -0.88 4.48
N MET A 267 -2.16 -1.68 3.97
CA MET A 267 -3.59 -1.37 4.02
C MET A 267 -4.12 -1.33 5.46
N ALA A 268 -3.54 -2.07 6.39
CA ALA A 268 -3.92 -2.00 7.82
C ALA A 268 -3.67 -0.59 8.39
N TRP A 269 -2.50 0.01 8.13
CA TRP A 269 -2.23 1.39 8.50
C TRP A 269 -3.23 2.38 7.87
N ALA A 270 -3.55 2.18 6.60
CA ALA A 270 -4.51 3.03 5.88
C ALA A 270 -5.94 2.92 6.43
N ALA A 271 -6.31 1.77 6.98
CA ALA A 271 -7.61 1.51 7.61
C ALA A 271 -7.64 1.83 9.13
N ASN A 272 -6.56 2.40 9.69
CA ASN A 272 -6.38 2.62 11.13
C ASN A 272 -6.53 1.32 11.96
N LYS A 273 -6.05 0.20 11.41
CA LYS A 273 -6.02 -1.09 12.09
C LYS A 273 -4.65 -1.38 12.69
N PRO A 274 -4.58 -2.05 13.85
CA PRO A 274 -3.33 -2.54 14.40
C PRO A 274 -2.56 -3.41 13.39
N SER A 275 -1.24 -3.22 13.32
CA SER A 275 -0.40 -4.03 12.42
C SER A 275 1.02 -4.22 12.92
N ILE A 276 1.61 -5.35 12.53
CA ILE A 276 3.03 -5.65 12.68
C ILE A 276 3.58 -5.95 11.29
N THR A 277 4.47 -5.08 10.81
CA THR A 277 5.15 -5.27 9.52
C THR A 277 6.54 -5.84 9.75
N ILE A 278 6.85 -6.97 9.11
CA ILE A 278 8.11 -7.70 9.26
C ILE A 278 9.07 -7.30 8.13
N PHE A 279 10.24 -6.79 8.50
CA PHE A 279 11.26 -6.27 7.58
C PHE A 279 12.54 -7.11 7.61
N GLY A 280 13.01 -7.52 6.45
CA GLY A 280 14.34 -8.07 6.23
C GLY A 280 15.17 -7.11 5.37
N PRO A 281 15.30 -7.34 4.05
CA PRO A 281 16.16 -6.60 3.13
C PRO A 281 15.60 -5.24 2.69
N THR A 282 14.54 -4.73 3.33
CA THR A 282 13.91 -3.45 2.99
C THR A 282 13.91 -2.49 4.18
N PRO A 283 14.01 -1.16 3.93
CA PRO A 283 14.08 -0.19 5.00
C PRO A 283 12.72 -0.01 5.68
N THR A 284 12.73 0.21 6.99
CA THR A 284 11.52 0.48 7.80
C THR A 284 10.90 1.86 7.51
N SER A 285 11.59 2.75 6.76
CA SER A 285 11.03 4.01 6.27
C SER A 285 9.85 3.86 5.30
N ARG A 286 9.39 2.61 5.06
CA ARG A 286 8.19 2.31 4.29
C ARG A 286 6.91 2.27 5.13
N VAL A 287 7.00 2.40 6.43
CA VAL A 287 5.85 2.44 7.34
C VAL A 287 5.94 3.62 8.29
N TYR A 288 4.79 4.08 8.75
CA TYR A 288 4.67 4.93 9.91
C TYR A 288 4.51 4.05 11.15
N GLN A 289 5.46 4.14 12.07
CA GLN A 289 5.31 3.50 13.37
C GLN A 289 4.47 4.40 14.28
N THR A 290 3.40 3.84 14.80
CA THR A 290 2.43 4.50 15.68
C THR A 290 2.22 3.68 16.95
N ALA A 291 1.30 4.08 17.81
CA ALA A 291 0.91 3.27 18.96
C ALA A 291 0.40 1.87 18.53
N ILE A 292 -0.29 1.78 17.36
CA ILE A 292 -0.93 0.56 16.87
C ILE A 292 -0.25 -0.06 15.64
N ASN A 293 0.69 0.62 14.98
CA ASN A 293 1.39 0.07 13.83
C ASN A 293 2.88 -0.08 14.18
N LYS A 294 3.36 -1.31 14.20
CA LYS A 294 4.70 -1.68 14.62
C LYS A 294 5.52 -2.23 13.45
N ALA A 295 6.83 -2.06 13.53
CA ALA A 295 7.78 -2.67 12.62
C ALA A 295 8.73 -3.57 13.40
N VAL A 296 8.87 -4.82 12.98
CA VAL A 296 9.89 -5.75 13.45
C VAL A 296 10.90 -5.95 12.32
N LYS A 297 12.17 -5.75 12.59
CA LYS A 297 13.21 -5.82 11.56
C LYS A 297 14.35 -6.76 11.96
N SER A 298 14.96 -7.37 10.96
CA SER A 298 16.23 -8.10 11.16
C SER A 298 17.39 -7.13 11.46
N ASP A 299 18.51 -7.65 11.94
CA ASP A 299 19.75 -6.89 12.19
C ASP A 299 20.47 -6.45 10.91
N SER A 300 19.93 -6.78 9.74
CA SER A 300 20.54 -6.42 8.45
C SER A 300 20.62 -4.91 8.24
N ILE A 301 21.79 -4.46 7.76
CA ILE A 301 22.01 -3.08 7.35
C ILE A 301 21.50 -2.92 5.92
N VAL A 302 20.41 -2.18 5.77
CA VAL A 302 19.73 -1.98 4.49
C VAL A 302 20.19 -0.68 3.83
N ASN A 303 20.71 -0.77 2.60
CA ASN A 303 20.94 0.39 1.75
C ASN A 303 19.69 0.70 0.92
N PRO A 304 18.96 1.80 1.17
CA PRO A 304 17.70 2.11 0.46
C PRO A 304 17.90 2.40 -1.03
N TYR A 305 19.12 2.80 -1.43
CA TYR A 305 19.46 3.06 -2.84
C TYR A 305 19.78 1.78 -3.63
N LYS A 306 20.19 0.69 -2.93
CA LYS A 306 20.60 -0.57 -3.56
C LYS A 306 20.18 -1.77 -2.70
N LEU A 307 18.90 -2.16 -2.82
CA LEU A 307 18.35 -3.27 -2.05
C LEU A 307 18.98 -4.61 -2.47
N ASN A 308 19.36 -5.41 -1.47
CA ASN A 308 19.91 -6.75 -1.67
C ASN A 308 18.79 -7.79 -1.67
N LYS A 309 18.44 -8.31 -2.85
CA LYS A 309 17.39 -9.36 -2.98
C LYS A 309 17.84 -10.75 -2.53
N GLN A 310 19.11 -10.94 -2.22
CA GLN A 310 19.67 -12.18 -1.70
C GLN A 310 19.88 -12.12 -0.18
N ASP A 311 19.44 -11.08 0.48
CA ASP A 311 19.48 -10.96 1.93
C ASP A 311 18.25 -11.63 2.55
N PHE A 312 18.42 -12.80 3.10
CA PHE A 312 17.38 -13.58 3.78
C PHE A 312 17.35 -13.39 5.30
N SER A 313 17.90 -12.30 5.80
CA SER A 313 17.95 -11.97 7.23
C SER A 313 16.57 -11.93 7.91
N ILE A 314 15.50 -11.73 7.19
CA ILE A 314 14.13 -11.81 7.72
C ILE A 314 13.87 -13.15 8.45
N ARG A 315 14.59 -14.22 8.07
CA ARG A 315 14.45 -15.55 8.68
C ARG A 315 15.02 -15.64 10.09
N THR A 316 15.93 -14.73 10.47
CA THR A 316 16.54 -14.71 11.81
C THR A 316 15.65 -14.04 12.86
N ILE A 317 14.64 -13.28 12.44
CA ILE A 317 13.72 -12.62 13.37
C ILE A 317 13.02 -13.65 14.24
N ASP A 318 13.08 -13.44 15.56
CA ASP A 318 12.44 -14.32 16.54
C ASP A 318 10.92 -14.14 16.52
N GLU A 319 10.19 -15.23 16.42
CA GLU A 319 8.75 -15.24 16.49
C GLU A 319 8.19 -14.74 17.84
N HIS A 320 8.94 -14.88 18.93
CA HIS A 320 8.53 -14.41 20.26
C HIS A 320 8.39 -12.89 20.31
N GLU A 321 9.27 -12.14 19.64
CA GLU A 321 9.14 -10.68 19.54
C GLU A 321 7.79 -10.28 18.89
N ILE A 322 7.39 -11.00 17.84
CA ILE A 322 6.13 -10.76 17.16
C ILE A 322 4.94 -11.16 18.02
N ILE A 323 5.03 -12.29 18.73
CA ILE A 323 3.99 -12.79 19.64
C ILE A 323 3.73 -11.78 20.77
N ASP A 324 4.78 -11.25 21.39
CA ASP A 324 4.66 -10.30 22.49
C ASP A 324 4.01 -8.99 22.02
N GLN A 325 4.43 -8.48 20.86
CA GLN A 325 3.80 -7.30 20.25
C GLN A 325 2.34 -7.56 19.85
N ALA A 326 2.03 -8.75 19.33
CA ALA A 326 0.67 -9.11 18.95
C ALA A 326 -0.27 -9.15 20.17
N LYS A 327 0.14 -9.80 21.25
CA LYS A 327 -0.61 -9.84 22.53
C LYS A 327 -0.85 -8.43 23.08
N TYR A 328 0.17 -7.59 23.07
CA TYR A 328 0.06 -6.19 23.50
C TYR A 328 -0.97 -5.42 22.66
N LEU A 329 -0.91 -5.51 21.34
CA LEU A 329 -1.81 -4.79 20.44
C LEU A 329 -3.25 -5.28 20.56
N LEU A 330 -3.48 -6.59 20.69
CA LEU A 330 -4.81 -7.17 20.86
C LEU A 330 -5.44 -6.78 22.21
N SER A 331 -4.67 -6.76 23.31
CA SER A 331 -5.17 -6.31 24.62
C SER A 331 -5.61 -4.83 24.60
N LYS A 332 -4.82 -3.96 23.97
CA LYS A 332 -5.16 -2.54 23.83
C LYS A 332 -6.38 -2.30 22.93
N HIS A 333 -6.56 -3.12 21.90
CA HIS A 333 -7.75 -3.02 21.05
C HIS A 333 -9.04 -3.35 21.80
N GLN A 334 -9.00 -4.34 22.69
CA GLN A 334 -10.15 -4.71 23.54
C GLN A 334 -10.51 -3.60 24.54
N GLU A 335 -9.51 -2.94 25.16
CA GLU A 335 -9.75 -1.81 26.08
C GLU A 335 -10.52 -0.66 25.39
N ILE A 336 -10.21 -0.37 24.13
CA ILE A 336 -10.86 0.72 23.35
C ILE A 336 -12.30 0.35 22.92
N GLN A 337 -12.59 -0.92 22.67
CA GLN A 337 -13.93 -1.36 22.26
C GLN A 337 -14.93 -1.42 23.44
N HIS A 338 -14.45 -1.44 24.69
CA HIS A 338 -15.26 -1.53 25.89
C HIS A 338 -15.42 -0.18 26.62
N THR A 339 -14.81 0.90 26.10
CA THR A 339 -15.01 2.30 26.54
C THR A 339 -15.87 3.08 25.58
#